data_e10c6b5d7f4c7ef5c961b64948e6f375
#
_entry.id   e10c6b5d7f4c7ef5c961b64948e6f375
#
_cell.length_a   1.000
_cell.length_b   1.000
_cell.length_c   1.000
_cell.angle_alpha   90.00
_cell.angle_beta   90.00
_cell.angle_gamma   90.00
#
_symmetry.space_group_name_H-M   'P 1'
#
loop_
_entity.id
_entity.type
_entity.pdbx_description
1 polymer ?
#
loop_
_entity_poly.entity_id
_entity_poly.type
_entity_poly.pdbx_seq_one_letter_code
_entity_poly.pdbx_strand_id
1 'polypeptide(L)'
;RVVLGEDQALLRVGLTRILEAGGIEVVEAVDNAPALARALVRPDVDAAVVDVRLPPSFTTEGITAAIEARQARSGFPVLVLSQYVEPLYARDLLAGGEGAVGYLLKDRVADVDAFLAAVRQVAGGGTVLDPEVVAALLTRRERPLDRLTEREREVMTLIAEGRSNAA
;
A
#
# COMPACT_ATOMS: atom_id res chain seq x y z
N ARG A 1 19.08 -3.50 1.13
CA ARG A 1 18.62 -4.91 1.05
C ARG A 1 17.09 -4.95 1.14
N VAL A 2 16.41 -5.43 0.09
CA VAL A 2 14.95 -5.37 0.03
C VAL A 2 14.33 -6.76 -0.12
N VAL A 3 13.09 -6.90 0.38
CA VAL A 3 12.19 -7.99 0.04
C VAL A 3 11.22 -7.49 -1.03
N LEU A 4 10.95 -8.32 -2.03
CA LEU A 4 9.97 -8.06 -3.07
C LEU A 4 8.80 -9.03 -2.95
N GLY A 5 7.57 -8.52 -2.80
CA GLY A 5 6.32 -9.28 -2.86
C GLY A 5 5.54 -8.95 -4.13
N GLU A 6 5.48 -9.89 -5.08
CA GLU A 6 4.78 -9.74 -6.37
C GLU A 6 4.35 -11.12 -6.89
N ASP A 7 3.07 -11.33 -7.16
CA ASP A 7 2.55 -12.62 -7.61
C ASP A 7 2.83 -12.92 -9.09
N GLN A 8 2.82 -11.87 -9.93
CA GLN A 8 3.04 -12.01 -11.36
C GLN A 8 4.51 -12.33 -11.66
N ALA A 9 4.79 -13.55 -12.09
CA ALA A 9 6.14 -14.05 -12.27
C ALA A 9 7.02 -13.17 -13.18
N LEU A 10 6.46 -12.68 -14.30
CA LEU A 10 7.20 -11.81 -15.22
C LEU A 10 7.57 -10.48 -14.58
N LEU A 11 6.61 -9.85 -13.90
CA LEU A 11 6.83 -8.58 -13.23
C LEU A 11 7.80 -8.75 -12.06
N ARG A 12 7.68 -9.82 -11.27
CA ARG A 12 8.60 -10.14 -10.18
C ARG A 12 10.05 -10.27 -10.68
N VAL A 13 10.26 -11.01 -11.76
CA VAL A 13 11.60 -11.14 -12.38
C VAL A 13 12.09 -9.79 -12.91
N GLY A 14 11.22 -9.02 -13.57
CA GLY A 14 11.56 -7.70 -14.09
C GLY A 14 11.96 -6.72 -12.98
N LEU A 15 11.15 -6.61 -11.92
CA LEU A 15 11.42 -5.75 -10.76
C LEU A 15 12.71 -6.15 -10.05
N THR A 16 12.94 -7.46 -9.85
CA THR A 16 14.20 -7.95 -9.25
C THR A 16 15.40 -7.45 -10.04
N ARG A 17 15.39 -7.62 -11.37
CA ARG A 17 16.50 -7.18 -12.23
C ARG A 17 16.69 -5.66 -12.24
N ILE A 18 15.59 -4.89 -12.23
CA ILE A 18 15.63 -3.42 -12.16
C ILE A 18 16.28 -2.97 -10.84
N LEU A 19 15.84 -3.54 -9.71
CA LEU A 19 16.38 -3.21 -8.39
C LEU A 19 17.88 -3.56 -8.31
N GLU A 20 18.27 -4.76 -8.73
CA GLU A 20 19.66 -5.20 -8.72
C GLU A 20 20.56 -4.36 -9.64
N ALA A 21 20.08 -4.02 -10.84
CA ALA A 21 20.80 -3.13 -11.75
C ALA A 21 20.96 -1.72 -11.16
N GLY A 22 19.99 -1.29 -10.33
CA GLY A 22 20.06 -0.06 -9.54
C GLY A 22 20.93 -0.16 -8.29
N GLY A 23 21.64 -1.27 -8.04
CA GLY A 23 22.46 -1.46 -6.86
C GLY A 23 21.69 -1.75 -5.56
N ILE A 24 20.42 -2.18 -5.67
CA ILE A 24 19.58 -2.56 -4.55
C ILE A 24 19.53 -4.09 -4.49
N GLU A 25 20.05 -4.70 -3.45
CA GLU A 25 20.07 -6.15 -3.27
C GLU A 25 18.68 -6.67 -2.95
N VAL A 26 18.14 -7.57 -3.78
CA VAL A 26 16.88 -8.27 -3.50
C VAL A 26 17.21 -9.57 -2.76
N VAL A 27 17.03 -9.57 -1.44
CA VAL A 27 17.37 -10.71 -0.58
C VAL A 27 16.37 -11.85 -0.69
N GLU A 28 15.12 -11.53 -1.03
CA GLU A 28 14.09 -12.51 -1.30
C GLU A 28 12.98 -11.91 -2.18
N ALA A 29 12.53 -12.65 -3.19
CA ALA A 29 11.39 -12.30 -4.02
C ALA A 29 10.32 -13.38 -3.88
N VAL A 30 9.14 -13.03 -3.38
CA VAL A 30 8.06 -13.94 -3.02
C VAL A 30 6.79 -13.64 -3.81
N ASP A 31 5.91 -14.63 -3.94
CA ASP A 31 4.71 -14.57 -4.76
C ASP A 31 3.39 -14.71 -3.97
N ASN A 32 3.48 -14.75 -2.65
CA ASN A 32 2.31 -14.90 -1.78
C ASN A 32 2.51 -14.26 -0.41
N ALA A 33 1.41 -13.93 0.25
CA ALA A 33 1.43 -13.23 1.53
C ALA A 33 2.08 -14.01 2.69
N PRO A 34 1.88 -15.34 2.84
CA PRO A 34 2.56 -16.09 3.89
C PRO A 34 4.09 -16.08 3.75
N ALA A 35 4.61 -16.15 2.53
CA ALA A 35 6.05 -16.03 2.28
C ALA A 35 6.54 -14.60 2.55
N LEU A 36 5.77 -13.59 2.12
CA LEU A 36 6.07 -12.18 2.38
C LEU A 36 6.17 -11.90 3.88
N ALA A 37 5.17 -12.32 4.67
CA ALA A 37 5.17 -12.11 6.13
C ALA A 37 6.42 -12.71 6.81
N ARG A 38 6.86 -13.89 6.38
CA ARG A 38 8.11 -14.49 6.89
C ARG A 38 9.35 -13.71 6.48
N ALA A 39 9.38 -13.21 5.25
CA ALA A 39 10.52 -12.45 4.74
C ALA A 39 10.64 -11.08 5.44
N LEU A 40 9.53 -10.40 5.73
CA LEU A 40 9.50 -9.06 6.34
C LEU A 40 10.04 -9.02 7.78
N VAL A 41 9.99 -10.12 8.52
CA VAL A 41 10.51 -10.17 9.90
C VAL A 41 12.01 -10.47 9.98
N ARG A 42 12.67 -10.70 8.87
CA ARG A 42 14.12 -10.96 8.83
C ARG A 42 14.92 -9.72 9.27
N PRO A 43 15.95 -9.89 10.10
CA PRO A 43 16.74 -8.76 10.60
C PRO A 43 17.67 -8.16 9.54
N ASP A 44 17.94 -8.88 8.46
CA ASP A 44 18.81 -8.48 7.36
C ASP A 44 18.08 -7.75 6.22
N VAL A 45 16.80 -7.40 6.41
CA VAL A 45 15.96 -6.66 5.46
C VAL A 45 15.82 -5.21 5.91
N ASP A 46 16.19 -4.29 5.01
CA ASP A 46 16.18 -2.84 5.26
C ASP A 46 14.89 -2.18 4.78
N ALA A 47 14.25 -2.73 3.72
CA ALA A 47 13.02 -2.20 3.15
C ALA A 47 12.24 -3.29 2.41
N ALA A 48 10.99 -2.99 2.05
CA ALA A 48 10.17 -3.86 1.22
C ALA A 48 9.54 -3.12 0.04
N VAL A 49 9.40 -3.83 -1.08
CA VAL A 49 8.57 -3.42 -2.23
C VAL A 49 7.46 -4.47 -2.37
N VAL A 50 6.21 -4.06 -2.26
CA VAL A 50 5.10 -5.00 -2.04
C VAL A 50 3.91 -4.66 -2.93
N ASP A 51 3.41 -5.64 -3.70
CA ASP A 51 2.10 -5.54 -4.32
C ASP A 51 0.99 -5.56 -3.27
N VAL A 52 -0.04 -4.75 -3.44
CA VAL A 52 -1.24 -4.73 -2.58
C VAL A 52 -1.89 -6.10 -2.52
N ARG A 53 -2.01 -6.77 -3.67
CA ARG A 53 -2.82 -7.97 -3.87
C ARG A 53 -1.94 -9.18 -4.10
N LEU A 54 -1.84 -10.03 -3.09
CA LEU A 54 -1.12 -11.29 -3.17
C LEU A 54 -2.05 -12.49 -2.89
N PRO A 55 -1.72 -13.70 -3.39
CA PRO A 55 -2.40 -14.90 -2.94
C PRO A 55 -2.40 -15.04 -1.40
N PRO A 56 -3.45 -15.64 -0.80
CA PRO A 56 -4.44 -16.53 -1.42
C PRO A 56 -5.70 -15.85 -1.96
N SER A 57 -6.12 -14.70 -1.47
CA SER A 57 -7.41 -14.12 -1.87
C SER A 57 -7.30 -13.01 -2.92
N PHE A 58 -6.10 -12.48 -3.16
CA PHE A 58 -5.83 -11.37 -4.09
C PHE A 58 -6.61 -10.10 -3.77
N THR A 59 -6.79 -9.79 -2.48
CA THR A 59 -7.50 -8.60 -2.03
C THR A 59 -6.57 -7.56 -1.42
N THR A 60 -6.10 -7.77 -0.19
CA THR A 60 -5.31 -6.80 0.60
C THR A 60 -4.11 -7.42 1.29
N GLU A 61 -3.79 -8.66 0.97
CA GLU A 61 -2.82 -9.45 1.75
C GLU A 61 -1.44 -8.81 1.81
N GLY A 62 -0.98 -8.26 0.67
CA GLY A 62 0.34 -7.65 0.62
C GLY A 62 0.41 -6.38 1.47
N ILE A 63 -0.58 -5.49 1.33
CA ILE A 63 -0.60 -4.26 2.14
C ILE A 63 -0.85 -4.55 3.62
N THR A 64 -1.65 -5.57 3.94
CA THR A 64 -1.85 -5.99 5.33
C THR A 64 -0.54 -6.47 5.95
N ALA A 65 0.21 -7.33 5.26
CA ALA A 65 1.53 -7.76 5.70
C ALA A 65 2.52 -6.59 5.88
N ALA A 66 2.47 -5.60 4.98
CA ALA A 66 3.28 -4.39 5.08
C ALA A 66 2.93 -3.55 6.31
N ILE A 67 1.64 -3.34 6.59
CA ILE A 67 1.17 -2.61 7.77
C ILE A 67 1.58 -3.35 9.06
N GLU A 68 1.38 -4.66 9.14
CA GLU A 68 1.79 -5.48 10.28
C GLU A 68 3.30 -5.42 10.52
N ALA A 69 4.11 -5.48 9.48
CA ALA A 69 5.56 -5.33 9.58
C ALA A 69 5.97 -3.96 10.14
N ARG A 70 5.29 -2.88 9.72
CA ARG A 70 5.50 -1.53 10.25
C ARG A 70 5.04 -1.37 11.70
N GLN A 71 3.96 -2.03 12.11
CA GLN A 71 3.51 -2.08 13.50
C GLN A 71 4.51 -2.80 14.41
N ALA A 72 5.09 -3.90 13.92
CA ALA A 72 6.10 -4.68 14.65
C ALA A 72 7.47 -3.98 14.69
N ARG A 73 7.81 -3.21 13.63
CA ARG A 73 9.08 -2.49 13.47
C ARG A 73 8.81 -1.07 13.01
N SER A 74 8.66 -0.16 13.99
CA SER A 74 8.37 1.26 13.77
C SER A 74 9.33 1.86 12.74
N GLY A 75 8.78 2.62 11.78
CA GLY A 75 9.57 3.23 10.71
C GLY A 75 10.11 2.27 9.66
N PHE A 76 9.70 0.99 9.65
CA PHE A 76 10.16 0.04 8.62
C PHE A 76 9.78 0.52 7.23
N PRO A 77 10.75 0.70 6.30
CA PRO A 77 10.50 1.26 4.98
C PRO A 77 9.70 0.30 4.09
N VAL A 78 8.58 0.77 3.58
CA VAL A 78 7.73 0.00 2.64
C VAL A 78 7.30 0.86 1.47
N LEU A 79 7.58 0.40 0.26
CA LEU A 79 6.99 0.91 -0.98
C LEU A 79 5.91 -0.06 -1.47
N VAL A 80 4.68 0.39 -1.47
CA VAL A 80 3.54 -0.38 -2.00
C VAL A 80 3.37 -0.08 -3.48
N LEU A 81 3.21 -1.13 -4.28
CA LEU A 81 2.83 -1.07 -5.68
C LEU A 81 1.36 -1.50 -5.83
N SER A 82 0.58 -0.73 -6.57
CA SER A 82 -0.83 -1.04 -6.81
C SER A 82 -1.21 -0.86 -8.27
N GLN A 83 -2.11 -1.69 -8.76
CA GLN A 83 -2.68 -1.51 -10.08
C GLN A 83 -3.75 -0.40 -10.11
N TYR A 84 -4.31 -0.06 -8.94
CA TYR A 84 -5.42 0.89 -8.82
C TYR A 84 -5.16 1.94 -7.75
N VAL A 85 -5.82 3.08 -7.91
CA VAL A 85 -5.86 4.13 -6.88
C VAL A 85 -6.82 3.69 -5.77
N GLU A 86 -6.28 3.28 -4.63
CA GLU A 86 -7.05 2.81 -3.47
C GLU A 86 -6.74 3.69 -2.24
N PRO A 87 -7.42 4.84 -2.10
CA PRO A 87 -7.07 5.85 -1.09
C PRO A 87 -7.18 5.36 0.36
N LEU A 88 -8.02 4.36 0.62
CA LEU A 88 -8.15 3.78 1.97
C LEU A 88 -6.86 3.12 2.41
N TYR A 89 -6.25 2.32 1.55
CA TYR A 89 -5.00 1.62 1.86
C TYR A 89 -3.83 2.58 2.01
N ALA A 90 -3.76 3.61 1.14
CA ALA A 90 -2.76 4.66 1.28
C ALA A 90 -2.90 5.39 2.63
N ARG A 91 -4.13 5.67 3.07
CA ARG A 91 -4.40 6.30 4.36
C ARG A 91 -3.99 5.42 5.53
N ASP A 92 -4.32 4.13 5.49
CA ASP A 92 -3.97 3.19 6.57
C ASP A 92 -2.46 3.00 6.67
N LEU A 93 -1.76 2.96 5.52
CA LEU A 93 -0.31 2.90 5.47
C LEU A 93 0.36 4.17 6.04
N LEU A 94 -0.26 5.34 5.83
CA LEU A 94 0.22 6.65 6.30
C LEU A 94 -0.17 6.94 7.77
N ALA A 95 -1.11 6.20 8.34
CA ALA A 95 -1.68 6.49 9.66
C ALA A 95 -0.64 6.49 10.80
N GLY A 96 0.47 5.77 10.64
CA GLY A 96 1.57 5.74 11.61
C GLY A 96 2.37 7.04 11.71
N GLY A 97 2.28 7.94 10.73
CA GLY A 97 2.95 9.25 10.74
C GLY A 97 4.48 9.25 10.67
N GLU A 98 5.12 8.10 10.58
CA GLU A 98 6.58 7.91 10.77
C GLU A 98 7.41 8.01 9.48
N GLY A 99 6.84 8.44 8.37
CA GLY A 99 7.56 8.42 7.09
C GLY A 99 7.96 7.00 6.64
N ALA A 100 9.02 6.88 5.84
CA ALA A 100 9.51 5.60 5.31
C ALA A 100 8.42 4.79 4.58
N VAL A 101 7.56 5.48 3.85
CA VAL A 101 6.40 4.87 3.21
C VAL A 101 6.22 5.38 1.80
N GLY A 102 5.89 4.48 0.89
CA GLY A 102 5.56 4.83 -0.47
C GLY A 102 4.32 4.11 -0.98
N TYR A 103 3.59 4.77 -1.86
CA TYR A 103 2.49 4.18 -2.60
C TYR A 103 2.56 4.66 -4.06
N LEU A 104 2.85 3.75 -4.98
CA LEU A 104 2.94 4.03 -6.42
C LEU A 104 1.99 3.13 -7.20
N LEU A 105 1.51 3.63 -8.31
CA LEU A 105 0.84 2.81 -9.31
C LEU A 105 1.88 1.96 -10.08
N LYS A 106 1.51 0.71 -10.41
CA LYS A 106 2.41 -0.21 -11.15
C LYS A 106 2.85 0.38 -12.51
N ASP A 107 2.06 1.23 -13.14
CA ASP A 107 2.43 1.91 -14.38
C ASP A 107 3.66 2.83 -14.22
N ARG A 108 3.91 3.33 -13.01
CA ARG A 108 5.10 4.18 -12.73
C ARG A 108 6.42 3.42 -12.79
N VAL A 109 6.39 2.09 -12.70
CA VAL A 109 7.59 1.25 -12.82
C VAL A 109 8.20 1.30 -14.23
N ALA A 110 7.43 1.69 -15.24
CA ALA A 110 7.93 1.92 -16.59
C ALA A 110 9.01 3.02 -16.65
N ASP A 111 8.95 4.01 -15.76
CA ASP A 111 10.04 4.97 -15.53
C ASP A 111 10.99 4.38 -14.46
N VAL A 112 11.97 3.63 -14.92
CA VAL A 112 12.91 2.88 -14.08
C VAL A 112 13.69 3.80 -13.14
N ASP A 113 14.13 4.96 -13.60
CA ASP A 113 14.91 5.91 -12.79
C ASP A 113 14.05 6.51 -11.69
N ALA A 114 12.81 6.90 -11.99
CA ALA A 114 11.86 7.41 -11.01
C ALA A 114 11.48 6.32 -9.99
N PHE A 115 11.28 5.08 -10.42
CA PHE A 115 11.00 3.96 -9.52
C PHE A 115 12.17 3.69 -8.55
N LEU A 116 13.40 3.62 -9.06
CA LEU A 116 14.59 3.41 -8.21
C LEU A 116 14.82 4.58 -7.24
N ALA A 117 14.55 5.81 -7.69
CA ALA A 117 14.62 6.98 -6.82
C ALA A 117 13.57 6.89 -5.68
N ALA A 118 12.35 6.46 -6.00
CA ALA A 118 11.28 6.26 -5.01
C ALA A 118 11.66 5.19 -3.96
N VAL A 119 12.21 4.05 -4.39
CA VAL A 119 12.68 3.00 -3.47
C VAL A 119 13.75 3.54 -2.52
N ARG A 120 14.74 4.28 -3.05
CA ARG A 120 15.80 4.88 -2.22
C ARG A 120 15.26 5.93 -1.26
N GLN A 121 14.34 6.76 -1.71
CA GLN A 121 13.72 7.80 -0.88
C GLN A 121 12.96 7.19 0.29
N VAL A 122 12.17 6.14 0.04
CA VAL A 122 11.44 5.40 1.09
C VAL A 122 12.40 4.70 2.04
N ALA A 123 13.43 4.02 1.51
CA ALA A 123 14.46 3.37 2.31
C ALA A 123 15.23 4.37 3.20
N GLY A 124 15.38 5.61 2.76
CA GLY A 124 15.96 6.72 3.52
C GLY A 124 15.02 7.40 4.52
N GLY A 125 13.81 6.86 4.73
CA GLY A 125 12.83 7.42 5.68
C GLY A 125 11.84 8.41 5.08
N GLY A 126 11.93 8.72 3.77
CA GLY A 126 11.04 9.65 3.09
C GLY A 126 9.67 9.07 2.79
N THR A 127 8.77 9.93 2.33
CA THR A 127 7.44 9.54 1.85
C THR A 127 7.33 9.80 0.35
N VAL A 128 6.81 8.82 -0.39
CA VAL A 128 6.55 8.89 -1.84
C VAL A 128 5.13 8.49 -2.13
N LEU A 129 4.33 9.39 -2.68
CA LEU A 129 2.96 9.11 -3.06
C LEU A 129 2.73 9.41 -4.54
N ASP A 130 2.06 8.52 -5.22
CA ASP A 130 1.60 8.77 -6.58
C ASP A 130 0.68 10.00 -6.61
N PRO A 131 0.84 10.92 -7.56
CA PRO A 131 -0.02 12.11 -7.66
C PRO A 131 -1.52 11.78 -7.74
N GLU A 132 -1.89 10.69 -8.39
CA GLU A 132 -3.29 10.25 -8.47
C GLU A 132 -3.83 9.78 -7.12
N VAL A 133 -3.00 9.13 -6.31
CA VAL A 133 -3.34 8.74 -4.93
C VAL A 133 -3.51 9.97 -4.06
N VAL A 134 -2.62 10.96 -4.18
CA VAL A 134 -2.74 12.24 -3.46
C VAL A 134 -4.04 12.95 -3.83
N ALA A 135 -4.35 13.07 -5.13
CA ALA A 135 -5.58 13.69 -5.59
C ALA A 135 -6.83 12.99 -5.02
N ALA A 136 -6.83 11.66 -5.01
CA ALA A 136 -7.93 10.87 -4.46
C ALA A 136 -8.06 10.99 -2.93
N LEU A 137 -6.95 11.14 -2.19
CA LEU A 137 -6.97 11.40 -0.75
C LEU A 137 -7.55 12.78 -0.41
N LEU A 138 -7.28 13.79 -1.25
CA LEU A 138 -7.77 15.15 -1.06
C LEU A 138 -9.26 15.29 -1.42
N THR A 139 -9.71 14.64 -2.49
CA THR A 139 -11.13 14.65 -2.91
C THR A 139 -12.05 13.91 -1.95
N ARG A 140 -11.55 12.95 -1.20
CA ARG A 140 -12.33 12.16 -0.24
C ARG A 140 -12.56 12.83 1.12
N ARG A 141 -12.38 14.14 1.24
CA ARG A 141 -12.85 14.95 2.39
C ARG A 141 -14.37 15.12 2.45
N GLU A 142 -15.09 14.76 1.39
CA GLU A 142 -16.56 14.65 1.46
C GLU A 142 -16.91 13.47 2.37
N ARG A 143 -17.56 13.76 3.48
CA ARG A 143 -18.07 12.75 4.43
C ARG A 143 -18.98 11.79 3.66
N PRO A 144 -18.97 10.47 3.93
CA PRO A 144 -19.89 9.52 3.28
C PRO A 144 -21.36 9.98 3.34
N LEU A 145 -21.72 10.75 4.37
CA LEU A 145 -23.04 11.35 4.57
C LEU A 145 -23.39 12.46 3.58
N ASP A 146 -22.39 13.10 2.95
CA ASP A 146 -22.64 14.18 1.96
C ASP A 146 -23.11 13.64 0.60
N ARG A 147 -22.96 12.33 0.36
CA ARG A 147 -23.48 11.63 -0.81
C ARG A 147 -24.89 11.09 -0.67
N LEU A 148 -25.45 11.15 0.53
CA LEU A 148 -26.81 10.71 0.75
C LEU A 148 -27.78 11.72 0.11
N THR A 149 -28.75 11.20 -0.65
CA THR A 149 -29.92 11.96 -1.04
C THR A 149 -30.67 12.46 0.20
N GLU A 150 -31.49 13.49 0.06
CA GLU A 150 -32.29 14.01 1.20
C GLU A 150 -33.05 12.87 1.90
N ARG A 151 -33.62 11.95 1.12
CA ARG A 151 -34.40 10.83 1.66
C ARG A 151 -33.53 9.80 2.41
N GLU A 152 -32.32 9.51 1.92
CA GLU A 152 -31.36 8.63 2.63
C GLU A 152 -30.84 9.28 3.91
N ARG A 153 -30.63 10.60 3.92
CA ARG A 153 -30.24 11.36 5.10
C ARG A 153 -31.34 11.36 6.16
N GLU A 154 -32.58 11.52 5.75
CA GLU A 154 -33.76 11.45 6.62
C GLU A 154 -33.90 10.05 7.26
N VAL A 155 -33.72 8.98 6.48
CA VAL A 155 -33.71 7.60 6.97
C VAL A 155 -32.58 7.38 8.00
N MET A 156 -31.36 7.85 7.70
CA MET A 156 -30.23 7.74 8.63
C MET A 156 -30.43 8.52 9.93
N THR A 157 -31.09 9.68 9.85
CA THR A 157 -31.46 10.45 11.04
C THR A 157 -32.45 9.70 11.92
N LEU A 158 -33.47 9.10 11.33
CA LEU A 158 -34.48 8.30 12.04
C LEU A 158 -33.86 7.04 12.69
N ILE A 159 -32.90 6.39 12.01
CA ILE A 159 -32.14 5.25 12.58
C ILE A 159 -31.28 5.72 13.76
N ALA A 160 -30.61 6.86 13.65
CA ALA A 160 -29.79 7.42 14.73
C ALA A 160 -30.62 7.83 15.96
N GLU A 161 -31.88 8.22 15.75
CA GLU A 161 -32.85 8.51 16.82
C GLU A 161 -33.49 7.25 17.44
N GLY A 162 -33.07 6.03 17.00
CA GLY A 162 -33.59 4.78 17.56
C GLY A 162 -35.01 4.43 17.12
N ARG A 163 -35.50 5.07 16.05
CA ARG A 163 -36.84 4.75 15.47
C ARG A 163 -36.68 3.56 14.52
N SER A 164 -37.27 2.41 14.92
CA SER A 164 -37.35 1.26 14.03
C SER A 164 -38.33 1.49 12.90
N ASN A 165 -38.07 0.92 11.72
CA ASN A 165 -39.03 0.77 10.63
C ASN A 165 -40.19 -0.13 11.10
N ALA A 166 -41.16 0.42 11.79
CA ALA A 166 -42.40 -0.25 12.10
C ALA A 166 -43.50 0.32 11.20
N ALA A 167 -43.98 -0.57 10.31
CA ALA A 167 -45.10 -0.55 9.37
C ALA A 167 -44.80 -0.03 7.95
#